data_c0592db93ce6ed17d864d7c4680449b7
#
_entry.id   c0592db93ce6ed17d864d7c4680449b7
#
_cell.length_a   1.000
_cell.length_b   1.000
_cell.length_c   1.000
_cell.angle_alpha   90.00
_cell.angle_beta   90.00
_cell.angle_gamma   90.00
#
_symmetry.space_group_name_H-M   'P 1'
#
loop_
_entity.id
_entity.type
_entity.pdbx_description
1 polymer ?
#
loop_
_entity_poly.entity_id
_entity_poly.type
_entity_poly.pdbx_seq_one_letter_code
_entity_poly.pdbx_strand_id
1 'polypeptide(L)'
;MTSRARQRIEEDFIITSNGAYLGLGRVIDVLKLITEMKIQQARYANPLTLLPGNVPIQQCLTRLLQQGRASMICYVDIDSFKPFNDIYGYARGDEVLLCLAQCLNDRIDPTRDFVGHIGGDDFLMVLGFDDWERRLKTLLDDFQNQCRRFYRAEHLEAGCFIALNRQGQRQEFPLLSLSIGVVHLHEESCTLVDASQLADLASQAKHFAKDVAGASIHVIDSTRLDLLMQA
;
A
#
# COMPACT_ATOMS: atom_id res chain seq x y z
N MET A 1 -31.57 -23.98 20.32
CA MET A 1 -30.31 -23.25 20.54
C MET A 1 -30.38 -21.75 20.24
N THR A 2 -31.48 -21.20 19.79
CA THR A 2 -31.60 -19.79 19.32
C THR A 2 -32.01 -18.77 20.37
N SER A 3 -32.53 -19.17 21.52
CA SER A 3 -33.05 -18.22 22.58
C SER A 3 -31.92 -17.61 23.43
N ARG A 4 -30.85 -18.36 23.75
CA ARG A 4 -29.73 -17.87 24.58
C ARG A 4 -28.81 -16.88 23.84
N ALA A 5 -28.72 -16.93 22.52
CA ALA A 5 -27.91 -16.01 21.73
C ALA A 5 -28.56 -14.61 21.63
N ARG A 6 -29.90 -14.53 21.58
CA ARG A 6 -30.63 -13.24 21.54
C ARG A 6 -30.55 -12.46 22.84
N GLN A 7 -30.58 -13.11 24.01
CA GLN A 7 -30.48 -12.43 25.30
C GLN A 7 -29.14 -11.71 25.53
N ARG A 8 -28.03 -12.23 25.01
CA ARG A 8 -26.69 -11.61 25.16
C ARG A 8 -26.47 -10.35 24.34
N ILE A 9 -27.28 -10.08 23.32
CA ILE A 9 -27.20 -8.87 22.49
C ILE A 9 -27.77 -7.65 23.19
N GLU A 10 -28.65 -7.85 24.17
CA GLU A 10 -29.30 -6.81 24.95
C GLU A 10 -28.60 -6.53 26.30
N GLU A 11 -27.50 -7.24 26.60
CA GLU A 11 -26.72 -7.03 27.82
C GLU A 11 -25.91 -5.74 27.76
N ASP A 12 -25.90 -4.99 28.85
CA ASP A 12 -25.05 -3.83 29.06
C ASP A 12 -23.73 -4.27 29.69
N PHE A 13 -22.65 -3.54 29.40
CA PHE A 13 -21.36 -3.76 30.03
C PHE A 13 -20.82 -2.47 30.65
N ILE A 14 -20.00 -2.63 31.70
CA ILE A 14 -19.42 -1.51 32.42
C ILE A 14 -18.10 -1.11 31.73
N ILE A 15 -17.96 0.19 31.42
CA ILE A 15 -16.74 0.77 30.88
C ILE A 15 -15.94 1.34 32.06
N THR A 16 -14.68 0.96 32.16
CA THR A 16 -13.75 1.46 33.20
C THR A 16 -12.44 1.95 32.56
N SER A 17 -11.77 2.90 33.24
CA SER A 17 -10.40 3.32 32.93
C SER A 17 -9.60 3.36 34.22
N ASN A 18 -8.48 2.65 34.27
CA ASN A 18 -7.65 2.53 35.48
C ASN A 18 -8.43 2.12 36.74
N GLY A 19 -9.47 1.26 36.58
CA GLY A 19 -10.34 0.81 37.65
C GLY A 19 -11.46 1.79 38.05
N ALA A 20 -11.50 3.00 37.48
CA ALA A 20 -12.58 3.96 37.70
C ALA A 20 -13.73 3.75 36.70
N TYR A 21 -14.98 3.83 37.19
CA TYR A 21 -16.18 3.73 36.35
C TYR A 21 -16.28 4.93 35.40
N LEU A 22 -16.45 4.67 34.10
CA LEU A 22 -16.67 5.69 33.07
C LEU A 22 -18.11 5.72 32.55
N GLY A 23 -18.81 4.58 32.55
CA GLY A 23 -20.17 4.52 32.02
C GLY A 23 -20.63 3.11 31.72
N LEU A 24 -21.82 3.01 31.11
CA LEU A 24 -22.40 1.78 30.58
C LEU A 24 -22.36 1.80 29.07
N GLY A 25 -21.97 0.67 28.47
CA GLY A 25 -22.05 0.43 27.05
C GLY A 25 -23.04 -0.68 26.72
N ARG A 26 -23.76 -0.55 25.61
CA ARG A 26 -24.65 -1.61 25.13
C ARG A 26 -23.97 -2.44 24.06
N VAL A 27 -24.07 -3.76 24.15
CA VAL A 27 -23.52 -4.67 23.12
C VAL A 27 -24.06 -4.34 21.72
N ILE A 28 -25.36 -3.96 21.65
CA ILE A 28 -25.98 -3.59 20.36
C ILE A 28 -25.33 -2.36 19.71
N ASP A 29 -24.89 -1.36 20.49
CA ASP A 29 -24.24 -0.16 19.96
C ASP A 29 -22.82 -0.49 19.45
N VAL A 30 -22.11 -1.37 20.15
CA VAL A 30 -20.80 -1.88 19.68
C VAL A 30 -20.95 -2.66 18.38
N LEU A 31 -21.96 -3.53 18.28
CA LEU A 31 -22.26 -4.28 17.06
C LEU A 31 -22.62 -3.36 15.88
N LYS A 32 -23.43 -2.32 16.12
CA LYS A 32 -23.73 -1.31 15.09
C LYS A 32 -22.45 -0.61 14.63
N LEU A 33 -21.63 -0.14 15.56
CA LEU A 33 -20.36 0.52 15.23
C LEU A 33 -19.43 -0.39 14.42
N ILE A 34 -19.25 -1.65 14.84
CA ILE A 34 -18.44 -2.63 14.09
C ILE A 34 -19.03 -2.85 12.69
N THR A 35 -20.35 -2.95 12.56
CA THR A 35 -21.00 -3.13 11.27
C THR A 35 -20.79 -1.92 10.36
N GLU A 36 -20.97 -0.72 10.88
CA GLU A 36 -20.71 0.53 10.16
C GLU A 36 -19.25 0.64 9.72
N MET A 37 -18.31 0.31 10.61
CA MET A 37 -16.88 0.27 10.27
C MET A 37 -16.59 -0.73 9.15
N LYS A 38 -17.16 -1.93 9.20
CA LYS A 38 -16.99 -2.94 8.14
C LYS A 38 -17.59 -2.50 6.81
N ILE A 39 -18.77 -1.87 6.82
CA ILE A 39 -19.39 -1.32 5.62
C ILE A 39 -18.49 -0.22 5.02
N GLN A 40 -17.94 0.67 5.84
CA GLN A 40 -17.04 1.73 5.38
C GLN A 40 -15.73 1.14 4.83
N GLN A 41 -15.13 0.15 5.50
CA GLN A 41 -13.96 -0.54 4.99
C GLN A 41 -14.23 -1.17 3.61
N ALA A 42 -15.32 -1.91 3.47
CA ALA A 42 -15.69 -2.53 2.19
C ALA A 42 -15.98 -1.49 1.09
N ARG A 43 -16.59 -0.35 1.45
CA ARG A 43 -16.90 0.74 0.50
C ARG A 43 -15.66 1.42 -0.06
N TYR A 44 -14.59 1.54 0.74
CA TYR A 44 -13.38 2.26 0.37
C TYR A 44 -12.22 1.32 0.04
N ALA A 45 -12.42 0.00 0.05
CA ALA A 45 -11.43 -0.96 -0.40
C ALA A 45 -11.35 -1.00 -1.93
N ASN A 46 -10.16 -1.31 -2.44
CA ASN A 46 -10.00 -1.66 -3.85
C ASN A 46 -10.78 -2.97 -4.15
N PRO A 47 -11.64 -3.01 -5.17
CA PRO A 47 -12.51 -4.17 -5.41
C PRO A 47 -11.75 -5.44 -5.82
N LEU A 48 -10.55 -5.34 -6.39
CA LEU A 48 -9.74 -6.48 -6.78
C LEU A 48 -8.93 -7.03 -5.59
N THR A 49 -8.13 -6.16 -4.94
CA THR A 49 -7.16 -6.59 -3.92
C THR A 49 -7.71 -6.56 -2.50
N LEU A 50 -8.86 -5.91 -2.29
CA LEU A 50 -9.48 -5.63 -0.99
C LEU A 50 -8.61 -4.81 -0.04
N LEU A 51 -7.48 -4.30 -0.51
CA LEU A 51 -6.66 -3.37 0.24
C LEU A 51 -7.38 -2.01 0.39
N PRO A 52 -7.10 -1.25 1.45
CA PRO A 52 -7.55 0.13 1.61
C PRO A 52 -7.29 0.96 0.36
N GLY A 53 -8.32 1.66 -0.16
CA GLY A 53 -8.21 2.56 -1.30
C GLY A 53 -7.85 4.00 -0.91
N ASN A 54 -8.09 4.96 -1.82
CA ASN A 54 -7.63 6.35 -1.67
C ASN A 54 -8.12 7.04 -0.38
N VAL A 55 -9.39 6.85 0.03
CA VAL A 55 -9.93 7.50 1.24
C VAL A 55 -9.20 7.04 2.51
N PRO A 56 -9.08 5.74 2.82
CA PRO A 56 -8.26 5.26 3.94
C PRO A 56 -6.78 5.66 3.84
N ILE A 57 -6.19 5.71 2.64
CA ILE A 57 -4.81 6.16 2.44
C ILE A 57 -4.67 7.61 2.93
N GLN A 58 -5.52 8.52 2.47
CA GLN A 58 -5.50 9.93 2.89
C GLN A 58 -5.72 10.09 4.39
N GLN A 59 -6.64 9.32 4.97
CA GLN A 59 -6.88 9.31 6.42
C GLN A 59 -5.64 8.82 7.20
N CYS A 60 -4.94 7.81 6.69
CA CYS A 60 -3.69 7.32 7.28
C CYS A 60 -2.61 8.40 7.28
N LEU A 61 -2.33 9.02 6.12
CA LEU A 61 -1.33 10.08 5.99
C LEU A 61 -1.65 11.28 6.87
N THR A 62 -2.90 11.76 6.87
CA THR A 62 -3.34 12.85 7.75
C THR A 62 -3.12 12.53 9.22
N ARG A 63 -3.44 11.30 9.66
CA ARG A 63 -3.23 10.87 11.05
C ARG A 63 -1.76 10.83 11.43
N LEU A 64 -0.89 10.35 10.52
CA LEU A 64 0.57 10.34 10.76
C LEU A 64 1.10 11.75 11.00
N LEU A 65 0.72 12.70 10.15
CA LEU A 65 1.11 14.10 10.28
C LEU A 65 0.60 14.71 11.58
N GLN A 66 -0.66 14.48 11.96
CA GLN A 66 -1.23 14.97 13.21
C GLN A 66 -0.57 14.38 14.45
N GLN A 67 -0.08 13.15 14.38
CA GLN A 67 0.63 12.48 15.48
C GLN A 67 2.11 12.86 15.56
N GLY A 68 2.65 13.58 14.58
CA GLY A 68 4.08 13.89 14.50
C GLY A 68 4.96 12.64 14.45
N ARG A 69 4.48 11.57 13.79
CA ARG A 69 5.14 10.28 13.83
C ARG A 69 6.08 10.09 12.64
N ALA A 70 7.38 9.96 12.90
CA ALA A 70 8.35 9.58 11.90
C ALA A 70 7.99 8.24 11.24
N SER A 71 8.03 8.18 9.91
CA SER A 71 7.60 7.01 9.14
C SER A 71 8.24 7.00 7.75
N MET A 72 8.30 5.82 7.14
CA MET A 72 8.66 5.64 5.74
C MET A 72 7.39 5.52 4.89
N ILE A 73 7.17 6.46 3.98
CA ILE A 73 6.05 6.45 3.04
C ILE A 73 6.57 5.89 1.73
N CYS A 74 6.14 4.68 1.37
CA CYS A 74 6.63 3.97 0.20
C CYS A 74 5.55 3.92 -0.87
N TYR A 75 5.83 4.50 -2.03
CA TYR A 75 4.99 4.38 -3.22
C TYR A 75 5.56 3.26 -4.10
N VAL A 76 4.75 2.24 -4.35
CA VAL A 76 5.16 1.02 -5.07
C VAL A 76 4.44 0.94 -6.39
N ASP A 77 5.17 0.62 -7.46
CA ASP A 77 4.64 0.54 -8.82
C ASP A 77 5.27 -0.67 -9.54
N ILE A 78 4.50 -1.31 -10.42
CA ILE A 78 4.98 -2.46 -11.20
C ILE A 78 5.55 -1.99 -12.54
N ASP A 79 6.84 -2.20 -12.74
CA ASP A 79 7.50 -1.88 -14.01
C ASP A 79 7.01 -2.80 -15.13
N SER A 80 6.85 -2.23 -16.34
CA SER A 80 6.40 -2.96 -17.53
C SER A 80 5.00 -3.60 -17.41
N PHE A 81 4.14 -3.16 -16.46
CA PHE A 81 2.83 -3.78 -16.22
C PHE A 81 1.88 -3.64 -17.41
N LYS A 82 1.82 -2.44 -18.03
CA LYS A 82 0.98 -2.24 -19.22
C LYS A 82 1.42 -3.14 -20.39
N PRO A 83 2.70 -3.16 -20.83
CA PRO A 83 3.17 -4.11 -21.84
C PRO A 83 2.89 -5.58 -21.50
N PHE A 84 2.97 -5.95 -20.22
CA PHE A 84 2.61 -7.29 -19.76
C PHE A 84 1.12 -7.59 -20.01
N ASN A 85 0.23 -6.67 -19.64
CA ASN A 85 -1.22 -6.82 -19.88
C ASN A 85 -1.56 -6.93 -21.38
N ASP A 86 -0.85 -6.18 -22.22
CA ASP A 86 -1.05 -6.22 -23.67
C ASP A 86 -0.70 -7.60 -24.28
N ILE A 87 0.24 -8.35 -23.68
CA ILE A 87 0.67 -9.69 -24.14
C ILE A 87 -0.09 -10.82 -23.45
N TYR A 88 -0.34 -10.71 -22.14
CA TYR A 88 -0.89 -11.80 -21.34
C TYR A 88 -2.38 -11.65 -20.99
N GLY A 89 -2.93 -10.45 -21.26
CA GLY A 89 -4.32 -10.11 -20.96
C GLY A 89 -4.53 -9.62 -19.53
N TYR A 90 -5.61 -8.84 -19.35
CA TYR A 90 -5.94 -8.22 -18.05
C TYR A 90 -6.20 -9.22 -16.93
N ALA A 91 -6.81 -10.38 -17.22
CA ALA A 91 -7.04 -11.40 -16.20
C ALA A 91 -5.72 -11.90 -15.57
N ARG A 92 -4.65 -12.03 -16.38
CA ARG A 92 -3.32 -12.37 -15.87
C ARG A 92 -2.69 -11.20 -15.12
N GLY A 93 -2.94 -9.97 -15.55
CA GLY A 93 -2.54 -8.78 -14.83
C GLY A 93 -3.20 -8.68 -13.46
N ASP A 94 -4.49 -9.01 -13.36
CA ASP A 94 -5.20 -9.06 -12.06
C ASP A 94 -4.57 -10.08 -11.11
N GLU A 95 -4.14 -11.25 -11.61
CA GLU A 95 -3.39 -12.23 -10.81
C GLU A 95 -2.05 -11.67 -10.29
N VAL A 96 -1.34 -10.84 -11.10
CA VAL A 96 -0.12 -10.15 -10.68
C VAL A 96 -0.41 -9.12 -9.60
N LEU A 97 -1.46 -8.31 -9.74
CA LEU A 97 -1.88 -7.34 -8.73
C LEU A 97 -2.25 -8.00 -7.40
N LEU A 98 -2.97 -9.14 -7.44
CA LEU A 98 -3.28 -9.93 -6.25
C LEU A 98 -2.01 -10.51 -5.61
N CYS A 99 -1.06 -10.98 -6.42
CA CYS A 99 0.24 -11.44 -5.95
C CYS A 99 1.02 -10.33 -5.23
N LEU A 100 1.08 -9.12 -5.83
CA LEU A 100 1.74 -7.97 -5.18
C LEU A 100 1.03 -7.60 -3.86
N ALA A 101 -0.30 -7.52 -3.86
CA ALA A 101 -1.07 -7.22 -2.66
C ALA A 101 -0.76 -8.19 -1.50
N GLN A 102 -0.61 -9.49 -1.82
CA GLN A 102 -0.20 -10.50 -0.83
C GLN A 102 1.24 -10.26 -0.35
N CYS A 103 2.19 -10.04 -1.27
CA CYS A 103 3.58 -9.75 -0.91
C CYS A 103 3.68 -8.52 0.02
N LEU A 104 2.90 -7.47 -0.24
CA LEU A 104 2.84 -6.26 0.59
C LEU A 104 2.27 -6.56 1.98
N ASN A 105 1.14 -7.29 2.07
CA ASN A 105 0.54 -7.69 3.34
C ASN A 105 1.46 -8.55 4.20
N ASP A 106 2.24 -9.43 3.60
CA ASP A 106 3.19 -10.29 4.32
C ASP A 106 4.38 -9.51 4.91
N ARG A 107 4.55 -8.24 4.52
CA ARG A 107 5.66 -7.37 4.96
C ARG A 107 5.26 -6.26 5.92
N ILE A 108 3.99 -6.15 6.30
CA ILE A 108 3.52 -5.17 7.28
C ILE A 108 3.26 -5.78 8.66
N ASP A 109 3.46 -4.97 9.69
CA ASP A 109 2.93 -5.22 11.01
C ASP A 109 1.57 -4.49 11.12
N PRO A 110 0.44 -5.21 11.21
CA PRO A 110 -0.90 -4.58 11.18
C PRO A 110 -1.15 -3.61 12.35
N THR A 111 -0.32 -3.64 13.40
CA THR A 111 -0.47 -2.77 14.57
C THR A 111 0.14 -1.39 14.39
N ARG A 112 1.11 -1.25 13.49
CA ARG A 112 1.91 -0.03 13.32
C ARG A 112 2.08 0.44 11.87
N ASP A 113 1.92 -0.46 10.92
CA ASP A 113 2.12 -0.20 9.50
C ASP A 113 0.77 -0.12 8.77
N PHE A 114 0.83 0.32 7.52
CA PHE A 114 -0.34 0.42 6.66
C PHE A 114 0.03 0.03 5.22
N VAL A 115 -0.91 -0.58 4.52
CA VAL A 115 -0.82 -0.82 3.07
C VAL A 115 -2.14 -0.42 2.41
N GLY A 116 -2.06 0.17 1.22
CA GLY A 116 -3.20 0.57 0.43
C GLY A 116 -2.96 0.39 -1.06
N HIS A 117 -4.04 0.31 -1.83
CA HIS A 117 -4.03 0.22 -3.28
C HIS A 117 -4.66 1.47 -3.88
N ILE A 118 -3.86 2.32 -4.50
CA ILE A 118 -4.29 3.61 -5.06
C ILE A 118 -5.13 3.37 -6.32
N GLY A 119 -4.66 2.49 -7.21
CA GLY A 119 -5.35 2.11 -8.43
C GLY A 119 -4.38 1.66 -9.53
N GLY A 120 -4.84 0.84 -10.48
CA GLY A 120 -3.96 0.27 -11.49
C GLY A 120 -2.85 -0.57 -10.87
N ASP A 121 -1.61 -0.22 -11.13
CA ASP A 121 -0.38 -0.83 -10.62
C ASP A 121 0.26 -0.05 -9.45
N ASP A 122 -0.43 0.98 -8.93
CA ASP A 122 0.06 1.88 -7.88
C ASP A 122 -0.40 1.45 -6.49
N PHE A 123 0.53 1.22 -5.57
CA PHE A 123 0.29 0.88 -4.17
C PHE A 123 1.05 1.83 -3.24
N LEU A 124 0.60 1.91 -1.99
CA LEU A 124 1.25 2.69 -0.95
C LEU A 124 1.45 1.85 0.30
N MET A 125 2.65 1.93 0.88
CA MET A 125 2.93 1.39 2.22
C MET A 125 3.36 2.51 3.14
N VAL A 126 3.00 2.40 4.40
CA VAL A 126 3.57 3.21 5.48
C VAL A 126 4.22 2.24 6.45
N LEU A 127 5.52 2.39 6.62
CA LEU A 127 6.34 1.53 7.48
C LEU A 127 6.89 2.33 8.66
N GLY A 128 6.98 1.69 9.82
CA GLY A 128 7.79 2.20 10.92
C GLY A 128 9.28 2.24 10.54
N PHE A 129 10.07 2.95 11.36
CA PHE A 129 11.48 3.24 11.07
C PHE A 129 12.39 2.02 11.10
N ASP A 130 12.02 0.99 11.87
CA ASP A 130 12.87 -0.18 12.03
C ASP A 130 12.75 -1.14 10.83
N ASP A 131 13.85 -1.66 10.35
CA ASP A 131 13.93 -2.75 9.35
C ASP A 131 13.31 -2.45 7.96
N TRP A 132 12.88 -1.23 7.67
CA TRP A 132 12.17 -0.92 6.43
C TRP A 132 12.97 -1.29 5.17
N GLU A 133 14.29 -1.02 5.14
CA GLU A 133 15.14 -1.35 3.99
C GLU A 133 15.19 -2.86 3.73
N ARG A 134 15.39 -3.65 4.79
CA ARG A 134 15.42 -5.11 4.67
C ARG A 134 14.07 -5.63 4.19
N ARG A 135 12.97 -5.06 4.69
CA ARG A 135 11.61 -5.45 4.31
C ARG A 135 11.33 -5.13 2.86
N LEU A 136 11.72 -3.95 2.35
CA LEU A 136 11.57 -3.58 0.96
C LEU A 136 12.46 -4.42 0.04
N LYS A 137 13.73 -4.67 0.40
CA LYS A 137 14.61 -5.57 -0.37
C LYS A 137 14.00 -6.97 -0.50
N THR A 138 13.50 -7.52 0.61
CA THR A 138 12.83 -8.83 0.58
C THR A 138 11.54 -8.81 -0.25
N LEU A 139 10.79 -7.69 -0.23
CA LEU A 139 9.61 -7.50 -1.09
C LEU A 139 9.98 -7.58 -2.58
N LEU A 140 11.06 -6.90 -2.99
CA LEU A 140 11.53 -6.93 -4.39
C LEU A 140 11.85 -8.36 -4.83
N ASP A 141 12.62 -9.09 -4.02
CA ASP A 141 13.04 -10.46 -4.30
C ASP A 141 11.83 -11.42 -4.37
N ASP A 142 10.92 -11.33 -3.39
CA ASP A 142 9.74 -12.19 -3.33
C ASP A 142 8.79 -11.94 -4.50
N PHE A 143 8.51 -10.67 -4.82
CA PHE A 143 7.66 -10.33 -5.95
C PHE A 143 8.26 -10.86 -7.26
N GLN A 144 9.55 -10.61 -7.52
CA GLN A 144 10.22 -11.08 -8.71
C GLN A 144 10.17 -12.62 -8.82
N ASN A 145 10.41 -13.32 -7.72
CA ASN A 145 10.35 -14.79 -7.69
C ASN A 145 8.92 -15.30 -7.94
N GLN A 146 7.92 -14.70 -7.31
CA GLN A 146 6.53 -15.10 -7.46
C GLN A 146 5.96 -14.79 -8.85
N CYS A 147 6.39 -13.70 -9.49
CA CYS A 147 5.94 -13.31 -10.82
C CYS A 147 6.38 -14.29 -11.91
N ARG A 148 7.43 -15.09 -11.70
CA ARG A 148 7.89 -16.09 -12.68
C ARG A 148 6.80 -17.03 -13.16
N ARG A 149 5.85 -17.40 -12.31
CA ARG A 149 4.72 -18.30 -12.63
C ARG A 149 3.73 -17.72 -13.64
N PHE A 150 3.75 -16.40 -13.88
CA PHE A 150 2.83 -15.74 -14.81
C PHE A 150 3.36 -15.67 -16.24
N TYR A 151 4.62 -16.05 -16.47
CA TYR A 151 5.24 -16.02 -17.78
C TYR A 151 5.24 -17.36 -18.50
N ARG A 152 5.32 -17.31 -19.84
CA ARG A 152 5.66 -18.47 -20.67
C ARG A 152 7.14 -18.80 -20.50
N ALA A 153 7.52 -20.07 -20.69
CA ALA A 153 8.89 -20.53 -20.56
C ALA A 153 9.87 -19.73 -21.44
N GLU A 154 9.48 -19.47 -22.70
CA GLU A 154 10.29 -18.69 -23.66
C GLU A 154 10.68 -17.29 -23.16
N HIS A 155 9.75 -16.58 -22.50
CA HIS A 155 10.02 -15.25 -21.95
C HIS A 155 10.87 -15.31 -20.66
N LEU A 156 10.72 -16.39 -19.87
CA LEU A 156 11.57 -16.61 -18.69
C LEU A 156 13.02 -16.91 -19.07
N GLU A 157 13.23 -17.72 -20.13
CA GLU A 157 14.55 -18.05 -20.65
C GLU A 157 15.24 -16.83 -21.27
N ALA A 158 14.47 -16.01 -22.01
CA ALA A 158 14.97 -14.77 -22.60
C ALA A 158 15.18 -13.65 -21.56
N GLY A 159 14.53 -13.70 -20.39
CA GLY A 159 14.54 -12.63 -19.41
C GLY A 159 13.76 -11.38 -19.82
N CYS A 160 13.04 -11.44 -20.95
CA CYS A 160 12.30 -10.32 -21.55
C CYS A 160 11.13 -10.81 -22.41
N PHE A 161 10.26 -9.88 -22.83
CA PHE A 161 9.19 -10.12 -23.78
C PHE A 161 9.03 -8.93 -24.74
N ILE A 162 8.47 -9.18 -25.94
CA ILE A 162 8.28 -8.14 -26.95
C ILE A 162 6.82 -7.68 -26.94
N ALA A 163 6.60 -6.37 -26.74
CA ALA A 163 5.29 -5.74 -26.80
C ALA A 163 5.35 -4.43 -27.59
N LEU A 164 4.20 -3.77 -27.76
CA LEU A 164 4.15 -2.43 -28.34
C LEU A 164 4.42 -1.38 -27.27
N ASN A 165 5.30 -0.41 -27.57
CA ASN A 165 5.49 0.77 -26.75
C ASN A 165 4.33 1.78 -26.92
N ARG A 166 4.38 2.92 -26.21
CA ARG A 166 3.34 3.96 -26.26
C ARG A 166 3.21 4.60 -27.67
N GLN A 167 4.22 4.44 -28.53
CA GLN A 167 4.22 4.92 -29.93
C GLN A 167 3.76 3.84 -30.93
N GLY A 168 3.34 2.66 -30.45
CA GLY A 168 2.90 1.55 -31.30
C GLY A 168 4.03 0.78 -31.98
N GLN A 169 5.28 0.97 -31.55
CA GLN A 169 6.45 0.28 -32.07
C GLN A 169 6.76 -0.96 -31.25
N ARG A 170 7.24 -2.04 -31.90
CA ARG A 170 7.71 -3.23 -31.18
C ARG A 170 8.97 -2.91 -30.38
N GLN A 171 8.93 -3.21 -29.10
CA GLN A 171 10.00 -2.98 -28.15
C GLN A 171 10.16 -4.17 -27.23
N GLU A 172 11.38 -4.45 -26.83
CA GLU A 172 11.70 -5.44 -25.80
C GLU A 172 11.52 -4.82 -24.42
N PHE A 173 10.80 -5.54 -23.54
CA PHE A 173 10.55 -5.15 -22.17
C PHE A 173 11.13 -6.20 -21.22
N PRO A 174 11.78 -5.80 -20.12
CA PRO A 174 12.21 -6.72 -19.09
C PRO A 174 11.02 -7.38 -18.39
N LEU A 175 11.26 -8.46 -17.69
CA LEU A 175 10.25 -9.06 -16.81
C LEU A 175 9.82 -8.05 -15.75
N LEU A 176 8.60 -8.23 -15.21
CA LEU A 176 8.05 -7.37 -14.16
C LEU A 176 8.99 -7.24 -12.98
N SER A 177 9.20 -6.02 -12.55
CA SER A 177 9.94 -5.65 -11.35
C SER A 177 9.14 -4.60 -10.57
N LEU A 178 9.62 -4.16 -9.42
CA LEU A 178 9.01 -3.07 -8.66
C LEU A 178 9.94 -1.87 -8.63
N SER A 179 9.38 -0.70 -8.87
CA SER A 179 9.98 0.59 -8.55
C SER A 179 9.34 1.15 -7.29
N ILE A 180 10.15 1.43 -6.25
CA ILE A 180 9.68 1.91 -4.96
C ILE A 180 10.28 3.29 -4.67
N GLY A 181 9.43 4.31 -4.65
CA GLY A 181 9.77 5.62 -4.11
C GLY A 181 9.50 5.66 -2.61
N VAL A 182 10.46 6.12 -1.83
CA VAL A 182 10.36 6.21 -0.37
C VAL A 182 10.55 7.64 0.07
N VAL A 183 9.61 8.17 0.85
CA VAL A 183 9.79 9.44 1.58
C VAL A 183 10.06 9.11 3.03
N HIS A 184 11.22 9.52 3.50
CA HIS A 184 11.58 9.49 4.91
C HIS A 184 10.94 10.70 5.60
N LEU A 185 9.79 10.50 6.24
CA LEU A 185 9.09 11.53 7.00
C LEU A 185 9.67 11.63 8.41
N HIS A 186 10.31 12.75 8.72
CA HIS A 186 10.78 13.07 10.06
C HIS A 186 9.69 13.72 10.90
N GLU A 187 9.78 13.60 12.24
CA GLU A 187 8.81 14.21 13.17
C GLU A 187 8.71 15.73 12.94
N GLU A 188 9.85 16.41 12.77
CA GLU A 188 9.94 17.85 12.54
C GLU A 188 9.23 18.28 11.25
N SER A 189 9.24 17.44 10.23
CA SER A 189 8.61 17.72 8.93
C SER A 189 7.10 17.53 8.94
N CYS A 190 6.53 16.87 9.95
CA CYS A 190 5.08 16.57 10.00
C CYS A 190 4.21 17.83 10.06
N THR A 191 4.73 18.96 10.52
CA THR A 191 4.03 20.25 10.58
C THR A 191 4.22 21.11 9.33
N LEU A 192 5.14 20.72 8.45
CA LEU A 192 5.54 21.50 7.27
C LEU A 192 4.82 21.08 6.00
N VAL A 193 4.21 19.88 6.00
CA VAL A 193 3.54 19.29 4.83
C VAL A 193 2.13 18.84 5.17
N ASP A 194 1.26 18.87 4.16
CA ASP A 194 -0.04 18.19 4.23
C ASP A 194 0.00 16.80 3.59
N ALA A 195 -1.10 16.05 3.72
CA ALA A 195 -1.19 14.68 3.21
C ALA A 195 -1.09 14.61 1.67
N SER A 196 -1.51 15.66 0.94
CA SER A 196 -1.41 15.74 -0.53
C SER A 196 0.04 15.93 -0.95
N GLN A 197 0.72 16.90 -0.34
CA GLN A 197 2.14 17.16 -0.57
C GLN A 197 3.01 15.93 -0.27
N LEU A 198 2.69 15.21 0.81
CA LEU A 198 3.40 13.97 1.15
C LEU A 198 3.19 12.87 0.09
N ALA A 199 1.97 12.73 -0.43
CA ALA A 199 1.67 11.80 -1.52
C ALA A 199 2.38 12.21 -2.83
N ASP A 200 2.45 13.51 -3.14
CA ASP A 200 3.16 14.03 -4.31
C ASP A 200 4.66 13.76 -4.23
N LEU A 201 5.27 13.94 -3.06
CA LEU A 201 6.68 13.61 -2.83
C LEU A 201 6.96 12.12 -3.01
N ALA A 202 6.08 11.26 -2.49
CA ALA A 202 6.21 9.82 -2.67
C ALA A 202 6.08 9.42 -4.15
N SER A 203 5.20 10.11 -4.90
CA SER A 203 5.07 9.94 -6.35
C SER A 203 6.33 10.41 -7.10
N GLN A 204 6.94 11.54 -6.71
CA GLN A 204 8.21 12.00 -7.28
C GLN A 204 9.34 11.01 -6.99
N ALA A 205 9.46 10.51 -5.75
CA ALA A 205 10.44 9.47 -5.40
C ALA A 205 10.29 8.22 -6.29
N LYS A 206 9.05 7.81 -6.57
CA LYS A 206 8.75 6.70 -7.48
C LYS A 206 9.25 6.99 -8.92
N HIS A 207 9.07 8.21 -9.43
CA HIS A 207 9.59 8.57 -10.76
C HIS A 207 11.10 8.41 -10.83
N PHE A 208 11.85 8.86 -9.84
CA PHE A 208 13.30 8.65 -9.78
C PHE A 208 13.67 7.16 -9.67
N ALA A 209 12.88 6.35 -8.95
CA ALA A 209 13.09 4.91 -8.92
C ALA A 209 12.94 4.28 -10.30
N LYS A 210 11.95 4.71 -11.10
CA LYS A 210 11.68 4.20 -12.46
C LYS A 210 12.77 4.56 -13.49
N ASP A 211 13.59 5.56 -13.24
CA ASP A 211 14.72 5.91 -14.11
C ASP A 211 15.88 4.90 -14.00
N VAL A 212 15.84 4.04 -12.97
CA VAL A 212 16.82 2.96 -12.78
C VAL A 212 16.22 1.67 -13.36
N ALA A 213 16.95 1.02 -14.27
CA ALA A 213 16.50 -0.22 -14.88
C ALA A 213 16.42 -1.37 -13.86
N GLY A 214 15.29 -2.09 -13.84
CA GLY A 214 15.04 -3.21 -12.93
C GLY A 214 14.49 -2.79 -11.57
N ALA A 215 14.41 -3.73 -10.63
CA ALA A 215 13.90 -3.47 -9.29
C ALA A 215 14.73 -2.40 -8.56
N SER A 216 14.09 -1.33 -8.12
CA SER A 216 14.79 -0.17 -7.56
C SER A 216 14.06 0.45 -6.36
N ILE A 217 14.84 1.07 -5.47
CA ILE A 217 14.35 1.86 -4.35
C ILE A 217 15.03 3.22 -4.40
N HIS A 218 14.24 4.29 -4.43
CA HIS A 218 14.75 5.66 -4.36
C HIS A 218 14.19 6.35 -3.11
N VAL A 219 15.06 6.97 -2.31
CA VAL A 219 14.69 7.60 -1.03
C VAL A 219 14.83 9.12 -1.14
N ILE A 220 13.76 9.82 -0.78
CA ILE A 220 13.75 11.28 -0.57
C ILE A 220 13.65 11.54 0.92
N ASP A 221 14.53 12.40 1.44
CA ASP A 221 14.48 12.83 2.83
C ASP A 221 13.61 14.08 2.96
N SER A 222 12.62 14.07 3.86
CA SER A 222 11.69 15.18 4.05
C SER A 222 12.35 16.44 4.65
N THR A 223 13.55 16.35 5.19
CA THR A 223 14.31 17.55 5.66
C THR A 223 14.79 18.44 4.49
N ARG A 224 14.75 17.92 3.24
CA ARG A 224 15.14 18.65 2.02
C ARG A 224 13.95 19.21 1.24
N LEU A 225 12.76 19.25 1.84
CA LEU A 225 11.53 19.71 1.20
C LEU A 225 11.61 21.13 0.65
N ASP A 226 12.28 22.03 1.36
CA ASP A 226 12.44 23.43 0.93
C ASP A 226 13.19 23.58 -0.40
N LEU A 227 14.05 22.62 -0.73
CA LEU A 227 14.81 22.60 -1.98
C LEU A 227 14.02 21.97 -3.14
N LEU A 228 13.11 21.04 -2.86
CA LEU A 228 12.33 20.32 -3.87
C LEU A 228 11.05 21.06 -4.29
N MET A 229 10.51 21.94 -3.42
CA MET A 229 9.33 22.76 -3.72
C MET A 229 9.64 24.03 -4.50
N GLN A 230 10.94 24.36 -4.73
CA GLN A 230 11.41 25.54 -5.47
C GLN A 230 11.88 25.22 -6.91
N ALA A 231 11.87 23.95 -7.32
CA ALA A 231 12.26 23.47 -8.65
C ALA A 231 11.04 23.05 -9.47
#